data_726beb414e2d75f8059621c75bb642b1
#
_entry.id   726beb414e2d75f8059621c75bb642b1
#
_cell.length_a   1.000
_cell.length_b   1.000
_cell.length_c   1.000
_cell.angle_alpha   90.00
_cell.angle_beta   90.00
_cell.angle_gamma   90.00
#
_symmetry.space_group_name_H-M   'P 1'
#
loop_
_entity.id
_entity.type
_entity.pdbx_description
1 polymer ?
#
loop_
_entity_poly.entity_id
_entity_poly.type
_entity_poly.pdbx_seq_one_letter_code
_entity_poly.pdbx_strand_id
1 'polypeptide(L)' 'MATGTVKWFNGNKGYGFIAPEGGSRDVFVHITALQAAGLDGLDDGQAVSFEIENSNGRESAVNIQLA' A
#
# COMPACT_ATOMS: atom_id res chain seq x y z
N MET A 1 7.57 -2.38 10.95
CA MET A 1 6.53 -2.30 9.92
C MET A 1 5.65 -1.10 10.17
N ALA A 2 5.22 -0.45 9.11
CA ALA A 2 4.27 0.63 9.21
C ALA A 2 2.85 0.08 9.13
N THR A 3 1.90 0.80 9.68
CA THR A 3 0.48 0.49 9.54
C THR A 3 -0.24 1.70 8.97
N GLY A 4 -1.35 1.47 8.32
CA GLY A 4 -2.15 2.55 7.76
C GLY A 4 -3.44 2.02 7.19
N THR A 5 -4.15 2.91 6.49
CA THR A 5 -5.39 2.56 5.81
C THR A 5 -5.28 2.85 4.32
N VAL A 6 -5.90 2.02 3.52
CA VAL A 6 -5.93 2.21 2.07
C VAL A 6 -6.78 3.45 1.76
N LYS A 7 -6.18 4.42 1.10
CA LYS A 7 -6.90 5.61 0.68
C LYS A 7 -7.78 5.30 -0.52
N TRP A 8 -7.18 4.66 -1.53
CA TRP A 8 -7.90 4.11 -2.67
C TRP A 8 -6.97 3.16 -3.41
N PHE A 9 -7.56 2.26 -4.17
CA PHE A 9 -6.80 1.35 -5.01
C PHE A 9 -7.59 1.09 -6.29
N ASN A 10 -6.91 1.19 -7.43
CA ASN A 10 -7.53 0.95 -8.74
C ASN A 10 -6.90 -0.30 -9.36
N GLY A 11 -7.63 -1.40 -9.33
CA GLY A 11 -7.14 -2.67 -9.87
C GLY A 11 -6.97 -2.65 -11.39
N ASN A 12 -7.71 -1.80 -12.10
CA ASN A 12 -7.56 -1.69 -13.55
C ASN A 12 -6.25 -1.01 -13.93
N LYS A 13 -5.85 0.00 -13.17
CA LYS A 13 -4.58 0.67 -13.40
C LYS A 13 -3.42 -0.02 -12.70
N GLY A 14 -3.72 -0.85 -11.70
CA GLY A 14 -2.72 -1.63 -10.99
C GLY A 14 -1.95 -0.86 -9.93
N TYR A 15 -2.52 0.18 -9.34
CA TYR A 15 -1.87 0.92 -8.27
C TYR A 15 -2.88 1.64 -7.38
N GLY A 16 -2.40 2.10 -6.24
CA GLY A 16 -3.19 2.87 -5.31
C GLY A 16 -2.29 3.55 -4.29
N PHE A 17 -2.91 4.08 -3.25
CA PHE A 17 -2.20 4.78 -2.18
C PHE A 17 -2.71 4.35 -0.82
N ILE A 18 -1.79 4.29 0.12
CA ILE A 18 -2.06 3.97 1.52
C ILE A 18 -1.73 5.21 2.34
N ALA A 19 -2.63 5.57 3.25
CA ALA A 19 -2.40 6.67 4.20
C ALA A 19 -1.78 6.07 5.47
N PRO A 20 -0.47 6.28 5.71
CA PRO A 20 0.17 5.73 6.90
C PRO A 20 -0.36 6.39 8.16
N GLU A 21 -0.37 5.65 9.25
CA GLU A 21 -0.67 6.23 10.56
C GLU A 21 0.43 7.23 10.92
N GLY A 22 0.05 8.26 11.64
CA GLY A 22 1.00 9.29 12.06
C GLY A 22 1.07 10.50 11.15
N GLY A 23 0.24 10.56 10.11
CA GLY A 23 0.10 11.75 9.27
C GLY A 23 1.20 11.94 8.24
N SER A 24 1.92 10.91 7.89
CA SER A 24 2.92 10.97 6.82
C SER A 24 2.25 11.08 5.47
N ARG A 25 3.07 11.32 4.42
CA ARG A 25 2.57 11.36 3.05
C ARG A 25 2.03 10.00 2.64
N ASP A 26 1.08 10.02 1.70
CA ASP A 26 0.55 8.78 1.14
C ASP A 26 1.67 7.95 0.53
N VAL A 27 1.60 6.65 0.73
CA VAL A 27 2.59 5.71 0.22
C VAL A 27 1.99 5.01 -0.99
N PHE A 28 2.74 4.99 -2.08
CA PHE A 28 2.34 4.33 -3.30
C PHE A 28 2.34 2.81 -3.11
N VAL A 29 1.33 2.13 -3.66
CA VAL A 29 1.29 0.67 -3.67
C VAL A 29 0.98 0.20 -5.09
N HIS A 30 1.79 -0.73 -5.60
CA HIS A 30 1.60 -1.31 -6.92
C HIS A 30 1.01 -2.71 -6.77
N ILE A 31 0.25 -3.14 -7.79
CA ILE A 31 -0.42 -4.43 -7.74
C ILE A 31 0.58 -5.60 -7.61
N THR A 32 1.79 -5.43 -8.11
CA THR A 32 2.81 -6.46 -7.96
C THR A 32 3.16 -6.73 -6.50
N ALA A 33 3.13 -5.69 -5.66
CA ALA A 33 3.35 -5.86 -4.23
C ALA A 33 2.21 -6.64 -3.59
N LEU A 34 0.98 -6.44 -4.06
CA LEU A 34 -0.17 -7.20 -3.59
C LEU A 34 -0.10 -8.65 -4.04
N GLN A 35 0.28 -8.89 -5.28
CA GLN A 35 0.40 -10.24 -5.80
C GLN A 35 1.46 -11.03 -5.04
N ALA A 36 2.57 -10.39 -4.69
CA ALA A 36 3.61 -11.01 -3.90
C ALA A 36 3.11 -11.40 -2.50
N ALA A 37 2.10 -10.69 -2.00
CA ALA A 37 1.48 -10.98 -0.71
C ALA A 37 0.27 -11.92 -0.84
N GLY A 38 -0.07 -12.36 -2.06
CA GLY A 38 -1.23 -13.21 -2.29
C GLY A 38 -2.55 -12.46 -2.32
N LEU A 39 -2.52 -11.16 -2.58
CA LEU A 39 -3.71 -10.32 -2.61
C LEU A 39 -4.03 -9.91 -4.04
N ASP A 40 -5.33 -9.77 -4.33
CA ASP A 40 -5.79 -9.34 -5.65
C ASP A 40 -6.05 -7.84 -5.73
N GLY A 41 -6.24 -7.20 -4.61
CA GLY A 41 -6.54 -5.78 -4.54
C GLY A 41 -6.81 -5.38 -3.10
N LEU A 42 -7.15 -4.11 -2.91
CA LEU A 42 -7.44 -3.56 -1.59
C LEU A 42 -8.73 -2.74 -1.64
N ASP A 43 -9.47 -2.76 -0.55
CA ASP A 43 -10.67 -1.95 -0.42
C ASP A 43 -10.33 -0.59 0.16
N ASP A 44 -11.09 0.43 -0.22
CA ASP A 44 -10.92 1.77 0.35
C ASP A 44 -11.16 1.70 1.86
N GLY A 45 -10.26 2.32 2.61
CA GLY A 45 -10.35 2.34 4.06
C GLY A 45 -9.91 1.08 4.77
N GLN A 46 -9.43 0.10 4.05
CA GLN A 46 -8.97 -1.16 4.65
C GLN A 46 -7.68 -0.93 5.44
N ALA A 47 -7.61 -1.50 6.65
CA ALA A 47 -6.41 -1.43 7.47
C ALA A 47 -5.38 -2.44 6.98
N VAL A 48 -4.14 -1.98 6.83
CA VAL A 48 -3.04 -2.83 6.35
C VAL A 48 -1.77 -2.53 7.13
N SER A 49 -0.87 -3.49 7.17
CA SER A 49 0.51 -3.27 7.60
C SER A 49 1.43 -3.49 6.42
N PHE A 50 2.54 -2.79 6.40
CA PHE A 50 3.44 -2.82 5.25
C PHE A 50 4.81 -2.29 5.62
N GLU A 51 5.78 -2.52 4.75
CA GLU A 51 7.08 -1.89 4.85
C GLU A 51 7.20 -0.82 3.78
N ILE A 52 7.97 0.22 4.07
CA ILE A 52 8.18 1.30 3.13
C ILE A 52 9.53 1.09 2.46
N GLU A 53 9.52 1.07 1.14
CA GLU A 53 10.72 0.99 0.33
C GLU A 53 10.85 2.27 -0.47
N ASN A 54 12.04 2.89 -0.41
CA ASN A 54 12.30 4.10 -1.17
C ASN A 54 13.04 3.73 -2.44
N SER A 55 12.42 3.98 -3.58
CA SER A 55 12.97 3.67 -4.88
C SER A 55 12.81 4.86 -5.80
N ASN A 56 13.91 5.36 -6.37
CA ASN A 56 13.89 6.51 -7.29
C ASN A 56 13.21 7.74 -6.70
N GLY A 57 13.39 7.98 -5.40
CA GLY A 57 12.79 9.13 -4.73
C GLY A 57 11.32 8.97 -4.40
N ARG A 58 10.76 7.78 -4.61
CA ARG A 58 9.35 7.49 -4.32
C ARG A 58 9.27 6.43 -3.23
N GLU A 59 8.42 6.67 -2.24
CA GLU A 59 8.15 5.69 -1.20
C GLU A 59 7.04 4.75 -1.68
N SER A 60 7.31 3.45 -1.59
CA SER A 60 6.37 2.41 -2.01
C SER A 60 6.12 1.44 -0.87
N ALA A 61 4.90 0.93 -0.78
CA ALA A 61 4.55 -0.10 0.19
C ALA A 61 4.92 -1.47 -0.37
N VAL A 62 5.61 -2.26 0.45
CA VAL A 62 5.97 -3.64 0.12
C VAL A 62 5.66 -4.52 1.31
N ASN A 63 5.67 -5.84 1.11
CA ASN A 63 5.37 -6.82 2.16
C ASN A 63 4.05 -6.51 2.87
N ILE A 64 3.02 -6.27 2.08
CA ILE A 64 1.72 -5.82 2.57
C ILE A 64 0.98 -6.99 3.21
N GLN A 65 0.40 -6.73 4.37
CA GLN A 65 -0.44 -7.70 5.08
C GLN A 65 -1.73 -7.01 5.52
N LEU A 66 -2.81 -7.75 5.50
CA LEU A 66 -4.07 -7.25 6.06
C LEU A 66 -3.94 -7.18 7.58
N ALA A 67 -4.35 -6.07 8.13
CA ALA A 67 -4.29 -5.89 9.57
C ALA A 67 -5.46 -6.55 10.27
#